data_2af7151066610ef2cadd900746fbcc37
#
_entry.id   2af7151066610ef2cadd900746fbcc37
#
_cell.length_a   1.000
_cell.length_b   1.000
_cell.length_c   1.000
_cell.angle_alpha   90.00
_cell.angle_beta   90.00
_cell.angle_gamma   90.00
#
_symmetry.space_group_name_H-M   'P 1'
#
loop_
_entity.id
_entity.type
_entity.pdbx_description
1 polymer ?
#
loop_
_entity_poly.entity_id
_entity_poly.type
_entity_poly.pdbx_seq_one_letter_code
_entity_poly.pdbx_strand_id
1 'polypeptide(L)'
;MASMEQKILKALRPYWSQGLSVKALAKAIGLKRKQAEQFLSTLDELILQDKLLERSGYLYPAEGQRMAYAVVTRVNGTFGFARPDGADQDVFIPGKMLMGAMPGDKVWLRISADSGALEKGEVFRIVEHTKQPFAGVLQLEGGIYTVLPDHSMRLPLPVVRGGVMN
;
A
#
# COMPACT_ATOMS: atom_id res chain seq x y z
N MET A 1 -25.58 -22.47 2.62
CA MET A 1 -25.73 -21.03 2.53
C MET A 1 -24.38 -20.36 2.43
N ALA A 2 -24.32 -19.33 1.64
CA ALA A 2 -23.07 -18.58 1.51
C ALA A 2 -22.81 -17.74 2.76
N SER A 3 -21.61 -17.77 3.26
CA SER A 3 -21.21 -16.91 4.38
C SER A 3 -21.09 -15.46 3.90
N MET A 4 -20.99 -14.53 4.84
CA MET A 4 -20.78 -13.12 4.49
C MET A 4 -19.51 -12.97 3.66
N GLU A 5 -18.44 -13.64 4.06
CA GLU A 5 -17.18 -13.61 3.30
C GLU A 5 -17.39 -14.07 1.87
N GLN A 6 -18.08 -15.18 1.66
CA GLN A 6 -18.32 -15.70 0.32
C GLN A 6 -19.14 -14.74 -0.53
N LYS A 7 -20.15 -14.12 0.07
CA LYS A 7 -20.98 -13.15 -0.64
C LYS A 7 -20.15 -11.95 -1.10
N ILE A 8 -19.29 -11.46 -0.22
CA ILE A 8 -18.43 -10.31 -0.52
C ILE A 8 -17.48 -10.66 -1.66
N LEU A 9 -16.77 -11.76 -1.55
CA LEU A 9 -15.79 -12.14 -2.56
C LEU A 9 -16.45 -12.43 -3.91
N LYS A 10 -17.60 -13.08 -3.88
CA LYS A 10 -18.33 -13.36 -5.11
C LYS A 10 -18.79 -12.08 -5.81
N ALA A 11 -19.28 -11.11 -5.03
CA ALA A 11 -19.74 -9.85 -5.60
C ALA A 11 -18.60 -9.03 -6.18
N LEU A 12 -17.42 -9.12 -5.60
CA LEU A 12 -16.26 -8.37 -6.07
C LEU A 12 -15.57 -9.00 -7.27
N ARG A 13 -15.73 -10.29 -7.47
CA ARG A 13 -15.00 -10.99 -8.53
C ARG A 13 -15.13 -10.36 -9.91
N PRO A 14 -16.33 -9.95 -10.38
CA PRO A 14 -16.44 -9.30 -11.69
C PRO A 14 -15.80 -7.91 -11.75
N TYR A 15 -15.57 -7.30 -10.59
CA TYR A 15 -15.04 -5.95 -10.50
C TYR A 15 -13.58 -5.95 -10.04
N TRP A 16 -12.86 -6.98 -10.37
CA TRP A 16 -11.50 -7.15 -9.87
C TRP A 16 -10.56 -6.00 -10.23
N SER A 17 -10.74 -5.35 -11.36
CA SER A 17 -9.84 -4.28 -11.77
C SER A 17 -10.29 -2.89 -11.31
N GLN A 18 -11.59 -2.60 -11.32
CA GLN A 18 -12.08 -1.27 -10.91
C GLN A 18 -12.50 -1.21 -9.45
N GLY A 19 -12.78 -2.34 -8.84
CA GLY A 19 -13.22 -2.38 -7.45
C GLY A 19 -14.63 -1.87 -7.24
N LEU A 20 -15.12 -1.99 -6.01
CA LEU A 20 -16.40 -1.44 -5.59
C LEU A 20 -16.20 -0.65 -4.31
N SER A 21 -16.94 0.45 -4.16
CA SER A 21 -16.98 1.16 -2.88
C SER A 21 -17.70 0.29 -1.87
N VAL A 22 -17.51 0.57 -0.59
CA VAL A 22 -18.20 -0.17 0.49
C VAL A 22 -19.70 -0.08 0.28
N LYS A 23 -20.20 1.09 -0.07
CA LYS A 23 -21.63 1.29 -0.30
C LYS A 23 -22.13 0.46 -1.48
N ALA A 24 -21.40 0.47 -2.58
CA ALA A 24 -21.79 -0.31 -3.76
C ALA A 24 -21.75 -1.81 -3.48
N LEU A 25 -20.76 -2.24 -2.73
CA LEU A 25 -20.65 -3.66 -2.34
C LEU A 25 -21.81 -4.08 -1.45
N ALA A 26 -22.16 -3.25 -0.46
CA ALA A 26 -23.28 -3.53 0.41
C ALA A 26 -24.57 -3.69 -0.39
N LYS A 27 -24.75 -2.82 -1.37
CA LYS A 27 -25.92 -2.89 -2.24
C LYS A 27 -25.90 -4.15 -3.11
N ALA A 28 -24.74 -4.50 -3.62
CA ALA A 28 -24.59 -5.66 -4.50
C ALA A 28 -24.93 -6.97 -3.79
N ILE A 29 -24.61 -7.08 -2.50
CA ILE A 29 -24.92 -8.30 -1.76
C ILE A 29 -26.28 -8.27 -1.07
N GLY A 30 -27.02 -7.16 -1.24
CA GLY A 30 -28.33 -7.04 -0.60
C GLY A 30 -28.24 -6.96 0.93
N LEU A 31 -27.29 -6.20 1.42
CA LEU A 31 -27.03 -6.10 2.85
C LEU A 31 -28.23 -5.53 3.60
N LYS A 32 -28.63 -6.22 4.67
CA LYS A 32 -29.69 -5.75 5.54
C LYS A 32 -29.09 -4.93 6.67
N ARG A 33 -29.88 -3.97 7.19
CA ARG A 33 -29.40 -3.07 8.24
C ARG A 33 -28.84 -3.84 9.44
N LYS A 34 -29.47 -4.89 9.85
CA LYS A 34 -29.02 -5.68 11.01
C LYS A 34 -27.72 -6.43 10.76
N GLN A 35 -27.27 -6.51 9.51
CA GLN A 35 -26.02 -7.18 9.15
C GLN A 35 -24.87 -6.22 8.99
N ALA A 36 -25.10 -4.92 9.16
CA ALA A 36 -24.07 -3.91 8.88
C ALA A 36 -22.81 -4.12 9.71
N GLU A 37 -22.96 -4.42 10.99
CA GLU A 37 -21.82 -4.62 11.86
C GLU A 37 -21.00 -5.85 11.46
N GLN A 38 -21.67 -6.93 11.16
CA GLN A 38 -21.03 -8.16 10.70
C GLN A 38 -20.31 -7.91 9.37
N PHE A 39 -20.93 -7.15 8.49
CA PHE A 39 -20.36 -6.82 7.18
C PHE A 39 -19.04 -6.07 7.34
N LEU A 40 -19.04 -4.99 8.14
CA LEU A 40 -17.84 -4.21 8.36
C LEU A 40 -16.73 -5.01 9.03
N SER A 41 -17.10 -5.82 10.00
CA SER A 41 -16.16 -6.71 10.68
C SER A 41 -15.54 -7.72 9.72
N THR A 42 -16.35 -8.28 8.84
CA THR A 42 -15.86 -9.24 7.84
C THR A 42 -14.93 -8.57 6.85
N LEU A 43 -15.24 -7.35 6.43
CA LEU A 43 -14.35 -6.61 5.54
C LEU A 43 -12.98 -6.39 6.18
N ASP A 44 -12.96 -6.00 7.45
CA ASP A 44 -11.70 -5.78 8.16
C ASP A 44 -10.88 -7.06 8.25
N GLU A 45 -11.54 -8.18 8.52
CA GLU A 45 -10.86 -9.46 8.58
C GLU A 45 -10.27 -9.87 7.23
N LEU A 46 -11.03 -9.67 6.16
CA LEU A 46 -10.56 -10.00 4.82
C LEU A 46 -9.38 -9.14 4.40
N ILE A 47 -9.39 -7.88 4.79
CA ILE A 47 -8.27 -6.98 4.51
C ILE A 47 -7.03 -7.44 5.30
N LEU A 48 -7.21 -7.80 6.56
CA LEU A 48 -6.09 -8.29 7.37
C LEU A 48 -5.51 -9.60 6.84
N GLN A 49 -6.33 -10.42 6.24
CA GLN A 49 -5.90 -11.70 5.66
C GLN A 49 -5.38 -11.55 4.23
N ASP A 50 -5.32 -10.33 3.73
CA ASP A 50 -4.90 -10.02 2.37
C ASP A 50 -5.76 -10.69 1.29
N LYS A 51 -7.01 -10.97 1.62
CA LYS A 51 -7.99 -11.47 0.65
C LYS A 51 -8.72 -10.34 -0.06
N LEU A 52 -8.73 -9.16 0.55
CA LEU A 52 -9.25 -7.95 -0.04
C LEU A 52 -8.19 -6.87 0.00
N LEU A 53 -8.20 -6.03 -1.00
CA LEU A 53 -7.34 -4.85 -1.08
C LEU A 53 -8.23 -3.63 -0.98
N GLU A 54 -7.75 -2.59 -0.31
CA GLU A 54 -8.52 -1.36 -0.15
C GLU A 54 -7.65 -0.18 -0.58
N ARG A 55 -8.21 0.70 -1.41
CA ARG A 55 -7.51 1.91 -1.82
C ARG A 55 -8.52 2.99 -2.11
N SER A 56 -8.39 4.13 -1.45
CA SER A 56 -9.22 5.31 -1.69
C SER A 56 -10.71 5.01 -1.58
N GLY A 57 -11.07 4.17 -0.63
CA GLY A 57 -12.47 3.83 -0.39
C GLY A 57 -13.03 2.74 -1.30
N TYR A 58 -12.21 2.17 -2.16
CA TYR A 58 -12.62 1.09 -3.05
C TYR A 58 -12.01 -0.23 -2.59
N LEU A 59 -12.78 -1.29 -2.76
CA LEU A 59 -12.36 -2.64 -2.39
C LEU A 59 -12.15 -3.47 -3.64
N TYR A 60 -11.09 -4.27 -3.62
CA TYR A 60 -10.74 -5.14 -4.73
C TYR A 60 -10.50 -6.54 -4.19
N PRO A 61 -10.90 -7.59 -4.92
CA PRO A 61 -10.51 -8.92 -4.50
C PRO A 61 -9.04 -9.14 -4.80
N ALA A 62 -8.32 -9.77 -3.89
CA ALA A 62 -6.92 -10.09 -4.13
C ALA A 62 -6.79 -11.16 -5.22
N GLU A 63 -7.78 -12.06 -5.29
CA GLU A 63 -7.82 -13.08 -6.32
C GLU A 63 -7.91 -12.45 -7.71
N GLY A 64 -7.10 -12.90 -8.62
CA GLY A 64 -7.06 -12.35 -9.97
C GLY A 64 -6.11 -11.16 -10.15
N GLN A 65 -5.57 -10.65 -9.06
CA GLN A 65 -4.59 -9.57 -9.12
C GLN A 65 -3.19 -10.14 -9.18
N ARG A 66 -2.31 -9.41 -9.83
CA ARG A 66 -0.90 -9.78 -9.81
C ARG A 66 -0.24 -8.97 -8.70
N MET A 67 -0.05 -9.61 -7.56
CA MET A 67 0.53 -8.96 -6.38
C MET A 67 1.94 -9.47 -6.16
N ALA A 68 2.79 -8.62 -5.61
CA ALA A 68 4.15 -9.00 -5.27
C ALA A 68 4.68 -8.14 -4.14
N TYR A 69 5.54 -8.72 -3.32
CA TYR A 69 6.35 -7.93 -2.40
C TYR A 69 7.53 -7.38 -3.18
N ALA A 70 7.90 -6.15 -2.88
CA ALA A 70 8.98 -5.49 -3.59
C ALA A 70 9.71 -4.53 -2.66
N VAL A 71 10.92 -4.16 -3.03
CA VAL A 71 11.69 -3.16 -2.30
C VAL A 71 11.78 -1.93 -3.19
N VAL A 72 11.44 -0.78 -2.64
CA VAL A 72 11.54 0.48 -3.38
C VAL A 72 13.02 0.76 -3.61
N THR A 73 13.39 0.95 -4.87
CA THR A 73 14.79 1.15 -5.24
C THR A 73 15.14 2.62 -5.40
N ARG A 74 14.21 3.41 -5.88
CA ARG A 74 14.43 4.86 -5.96
C ARG A 74 13.11 5.60 -6.10
N VAL A 75 13.13 6.85 -5.69
CA VAL A 75 11.96 7.72 -5.72
C VAL A 75 12.42 9.11 -6.14
N ASN A 76 11.65 9.77 -6.98
CA ASN A 76 11.82 11.19 -7.22
C ASN A 76 10.47 11.88 -7.01
N GLY A 77 10.37 13.14 -7.32
CA GLY A 77 9.15 13.90 -7.02
C GLY A 77 7.90 13.48 -7.76
N THR A 78 8.03 12.75 -8.87
CA THR A 78 6.89 12.42 -9.73
C THR A 78 6.65 10.92 -9.89
N PHE A 79 7.63 10.09 -9.56
CA PHE A 79 7.47 8.64 -9.69
C PHE A 79 8.54 7.92 -8.87
N GLY A 80 8.45 6.60 -8.83
CA GLY A 80 9.46 5.78 -8.20
C GLY A 80 9.55 4.44 -8.89
N PHE A 81 10.45 3.61 -8.38
CA PHE A 81 10.66 2.25 -8.86
C PHE A 81 10.77 1.31 -7.68
N ALA A 82 10.28 0.11 -7.85
CA ALA A 82 10.43 -0.93 -6.87
C ALA A 82 10.77 -2.23 -7.58
N ARG A 83 11.61 -3.04 -6.95
CA ARG A 83 11.98 -4.32 -7.52
C ARG A 83 11.24 -5.43 -6.78
N PRO A 84 10.37 -6.16 -7.48
CA PRO A 84 9.69 -7.31 -6.87
C PRO A 84 10.70 -8.37 -6.46
N ASP A 85 10.38 -9.10 -5.39
CA ASP A 85 11.25 -10.17 -4.91
C ASP A 85 11.47 -11.19 -6.04
N GLY A 86 12.72 -11.50 -6.28
CA GLY A 86 13.08 -12.45 -7.33
C GLY A 86 13.05 -11.93 -8.76
N ALA A 87 12.74 -10.66 -8.95
CA ALA A 87 12.69 -10.09 -10.30
C ALA A 87 14.01 -9.44 -10.69
N ASP A 88 14.25 -9.38 -11.98
CA ASP A 88 15.45 -8.77 -12.54
C ASP A 88 15.26 -7.30 -12.89
N GLN A 89 14.03 -6.84 -12.94
CA GLN A 89 13.72 -5.49 -13.37
C GLN A 89 12.83 -4.78 -12.39
N ASP A 90 12.95 -3.46 -12.36
CA ASP A 90 12.12 -2.63 -11.50
C ASP A 90 10.76 -2.39 -12.16
N VAL A 91 9.75 -2.19 -11.31
CA VAL A 91 8.42 -1.81 -11.72
C VAL A 91 8.28 -0.31 -11.52
N PHE A 92 7.74 0.37 -12.52
CA PHE A 92 7.50 1.82 -12.45
C PHE A 92 6.25 2.10 -11.60
N ILE A 93 6.35 3.05 -10.68
CA ILE A 93 5.24 3.42 -9.81
C ILE A 93 5.00 4.92 -9.92
N PRO A 94 3.84 5.35 -10.43
CA PRO A 94 3.50 6.78 -10.44
C PRO A 94 3.55 7.36 -9.03
N GLY A 95 3.97 8.61 -8.91
CA GLY A 95 4.20 9.22 -7.59
C GLY A 95 3.01 9.14 -6.65
N LYS A 96 1.81 9.35 -7.16
CA LYS A 96 0.60 9.28 -6.35
C LYS A 96 0.28 7.85 -5.89
N MET A 97 0.88 6.85 -6.52
CA MET A 97 0.68 5.45 -6.17
C MET A 97 1.75 4.89 -5.24
N LEU A 98 2.73 5.72 -4.88
CA LEU A 98 3.79 5.31 -3.96
C LEU A 98 3.36 5.29 -2.50
N MET A 99 2.30 6.00 -2.17
CA MET A 99 1.78 6.10 -0.79
C MET A 99 2.85 6.51 0.23
N GLY A 100 3.76 7.36 -0.20
CA GLY A 100 4.83 7.84 0.70
C GLY A 100 5.96 6.86 0.93
N ALA A 101 6.03 5.77 0.18
CA ALA A 101 7.12 4.81 0.34
C ALA A 101 8.44 5.44 -0.07
N MET A 102 9.49 5.06 0.64
CA MET A 102 10.84 5.59 0.46
C MET A 102 11.78 4.49 0.01
N PRO A 103 12.93 4.84 -0.58
CA PRO A 103 13.91 3.83 -0.99
C PRO A 103 14.29 2.93 0.18
N GLY A 104 14.29 1.63 -0.06
CA GLY A 104 14.57 0.64 0.96
C GLY A 104 13.34 0.07 1.64
N ASP A 105 12.21 0.74 1.52
CA ASP A 105 10.97 0.24 2.11
C ASP A 105 10.49 -1.00 1.38
N LYS A 106 10.00 -1.96 2.15
CA LYS A 106 9.36 -3.14 1.58
C LYS A 106 7.88 -2.86 1.45
N VAL A 107 7.34 -3.09 0.26
CA VAL A 107 5.96 -2.75 -0.06
C VAL A 107 5.25 -3.93 -0.69
N TRP A 108 3.94 -3.90 -0.63
CA TRP A 108 3.10 -4.86 -1.31
C TRP A 108 2.47 -4.14 -2.49
N LEU A 109 2.79 -4.62 -3.68
CA LEU A 109 2.40 -3.98 -4.94
C LEU A 109 1.35 -4.75 -5.68
N ARG A 110 0.49 -4.02 -6.38
CA ARG A 110 -0.30 -4.59 -7.46
C ARG A 110 0.41 -4.21 -8.76
N ILE A 111 0.70 -5.19 -9.60
CA ILE A 111 1.41 -4.96 -10.84
C ILE A 111 0.44 -5.09 -12.00
N SER A 112 0.39 -4.06 -12.85
CA SER A 112 -0.44 -4.09 -14.04
C SER A 112 0.40 -4.59 -15.19
N ALA A 113 -0.15 -5.53 -15.94
CA ALA A 113 0.47 -5.96 -17.17
C ALA A 113 0.14 -4.89 -18.20
N ASP A 114 0.91 -3.85 -18.23
CA ASP A 114 0.65 -2.78 -19.18
C ASP A 114 1.30 -3.13 -20.52
N SER A 115 0.78 -2.54 -21.55
CA SER A 115 1.22 -2.80 -22.90
C SER A 115 2.54 -2.12 -23.20
N GLY A 116 3.48 -2.14 -22.37
CA GLY A 116 4.76 -1.53 -22.62
C GLY A 116 5.89 -2.42 -22.19
N ALA A 117 7.09 -1.98 -22.42
CA ALA A 117 8.27 -2.70 -21.97
C ALA A 117 8.44 -2.60 -20.46
N LEU A 118 7.78 -1.64 -19.84
CA LEU A 118 7.94 -1.37 -18.42
C LEU A 118 6.64 -1.66 -17.69
N GLU A 119 6.69 -2.54 -16.72
CA GLU A 119 5.52 -2.83 -15.91
C GLU A 119 5.24 -1.68 -14.96
N LYS A 120 3.97 -1.47 -14.69
CA LYS A 120 3.49 -0.43 -13.81
C LYS A 120 2.96 -1.05 -12.54
N GLY A 121 3.19 -0.38 -11.42
CA GLY A 121 2.70 -0.89 -10.15
C GLY A 121 2.08 0.19 -9.30
N GLU A 122 1.36 -0.22 -8.27
CA GLU A 122 0.87 0.70 -7.26
C GLU A 122 1.04 0.04 -5.90
N VAL A 123 1.45 0.84 -4.94
CA VAL A 123 1.68 0.36 -3.59
C VAL A 123 0.34 0.27 -2.87
N PHE A 124 -0.01 -0.91 -2.39
CA PHE A 124 -1.20 -1.10 -1.58
C PHE A 124 -0.89 -1.02 -0.10
N ARG A 125 0.33 -1.38 0.30
CA ARG A 125 0.70 -1.33 1.71
C ARG A 125 2.21 -1.26 1.83
N ILE A 126 2.69 -0.47 2.79
CA ILE A 126 4.09 -0.47 3.16
C ILE A 126 4.23 -1.54 4.24
N VAL A 127 4.93 -2.62 3.92
CA VAL A 127 5.06 -3.78 4.80
C VAL A 127 6.11 -3.53 5.87
N GLU A 128 7.19 -2.90 5.47
CA GLU A 128 8.29 -2.64 6.39
C GLU A 128 9.05 -1.41 5.91
N HIS A 129 9.22 -0.45 6.79
CA HIS A 129 10.03 0.73 6.48
C HIS A 129 11.50 0.38 6.61
N THR A 130 12.31 1.04 5.80
CA THR A 130 13.74 0.82 5.84
C THR A 130 14.29 1.16 7.21
N LYS A 131 15.21 0.34 7.68
CA LYS A 131 15.92 0.59 8.94
C LYS A 131 17.21 1.34 8.70
N GLN A 132 17.55 1.57 7.44
CA GLN A 132 18.74 2.34 7.11
C GLN A 132 18.51 3.78 7.52
N PRO A 133 19.51 4.45 8.08
CA PRO A 133 19.38 5.86 8.36
C PRO A 133 19.21 6.60 7.05
N PHE A 134 18.40 7.66 7.08
CA PHE A 134 18.27 8.49 5.89
C PHE A 134 19.62 9.13 5.59
N ALA A 135 19.95 9.24 4.31
CA ALA A 135 21.06 10.03 3.87
C ALA A 135 20.73 11.47 4.20
N GLY A 136 21.56 12.13 4.95
CA GLY A 136 21.30 13.50 5.34
C GLY A 136 22.15 13.91 6.54
N VAL A 137 21.78 15.02 7.13
CA VAL A 137 22.52 15.60 8.24
C VAL A 137 21.74 15.46 9.51
N LEU A 138 22.41 14.95 10.56
CA LEU A 138 21.82 14.90 11.88
C LEU A 138 22.12 16.22 12.57
N GLN A 139 21.06 16.93 12.95
CA GLN A 139 21.18 18.23 13.59
C GLN A 139 20.67 18.19 15.02
N LEU A 140 21.28 18.98 15.89
CA LEU A 140 20.82 19.11 17.27
C LEU A 140 20.28 20.52 17.48
N GLU A 141 19.01 20.62 17.81
CA GLU A 141 18.39 21.91 18.12
C GLU A 141 17.56 21.76 19.38
N GLY A 142 17.82 22.60 20.37
CA GLY A 142 17.01 22.60 21.58
C GLY A 142 16.99 21.28 22.33
N GLY A 143 18.01 20.48 22.19
CA GLY A 143 18.06 19.16 22.82
C GLY A 143 17.42 18.06 22.02
N ILE A 144 16.98 18.35 20.81
CA ILE A 144 16.36 17.38 19.93
C ILE A 144 17.24 17.21 18.69
N TYR A 145 17.49 15.97 18.32
CA TYR A 145 18.18 15.67 17.08
C TYR A 145 17.17 15.57 15.96
N THR A 146 17.54 16.10 14.79
CA THR A 146 16.71 15.96 13.61
C THR A 146 17.57 15.47 12.47
N VAL A 147 16.96 14.77 11.52
CA VAL A 147 17.63 14.28 10.34
C VAL A 147 17.07 15.01 9.13
N LEU A 148 17.95 15.59 8.34
CA LEU A 148 17.57 16.24 7.10
C LEU A 148 17.89 15.29 5.96
N PRO A 149 16.91 14.62 5.37
CA PRO A 149 17.16 13.71 4.25
C PRO A 149 17.71 14.45 3.04
N ASP A 150 18.51 13.76 2.25
CA ASP A 150 19.12 14.33 1.07
C ASP A 150 18.14 14.71 -0.01
N HIS A 151 16.98 14.06 -0.03
CA HIS A 151 16.05 14.34 -1.08
C HIS A 151 14.64 14.05 -0.62
N SER A 152 13.71 14.21 -1.42
CA SER A 152 12.29 14.01 -1.27
C SER A 152 11.62 14.41 0.03
N MET A 153 12.20 14.21 1.19
CA MET A 153 11.61 14.70 2.43
C MET A 153 11.96 16.15 2.62
N ARG A 154 10.97 16.94 2.89
CA ARG A 154 11.18 18.39 2.99
C ARG A 154 11.35 18.88 4.40
N LEU A 155 10.90 18.10 5.36
CA LEU A 155 10.95 18.49 6.76
C LEU A 155 11.91 17.59 7.49
N PRO A 156 12.64 18.13 8.47
CA PRO A 156 13.48 17.29 9.29
C PRO A 156 12.60 16.29 10.05
N LEU A 157 13.12 15.10 10.24
CA LEU A 157 12.42 14.10 11.03
C LEU A 157 12.88 14.22 12.47
N PRO A 158 11.97 14.44 13.41
CA PRO A 158 12.38 14.54 14.81
C PRO A 158 12.86 13.19 15.33
N VAL A 159 13.94 13.23 16.10
CA VAL A 159 14.52 12.05 16.71
C VAL A 159 14.54 12.27 18.20
N VAL A 160 13.96 11.38 18.96
CA VAL A 160 13.90 11.53 20.40
C VAL A 160 15.28 11.52 20.99
N ARG A 161 15.53 12.45 21.88
CA ARG A 161 16.84 12.66 22.41
C ARG A 161 17.51 11.42 22.97
N GLY A 162 16.91 10.70 23.80
CA GLY A 162 17.51 9.51 24.36
C GLY A 162 17.48 8.31 23.45
N GLY A 163 16.71 8.36 22.39
CA GLY A 163 16.58 7.27 21.49
C GLY A 163 17.04 7.62 20.10
N VAL A 164 18.14 8.28 20.07
CA VAL A 164 18.60 8.70 18.86
C VAL A 164 18.80 7.68 17.93
N MET A 165 18.44 7.29 17.36
CA MET A 165 18.49 6.62 16.60
C MET A 165 17.77 6.01 16.23
N ASN A 166 17.26 6.11 16.26
CA ASN A 166 16.47 5.49 15.97
C ASN A 166 16.12 5.14 14.76
#